data_ddb0db79ab5a14f84cea97af51ebd2c7
#
_entry.id   ddb0db79ab5a14f84cea97af51ebd2c7
#
_cell.length_a   1.000
_cell.length_b   1.000
_cell.length_c   1.000
_cell.angle_alpha   90.00
_cell.angle_beta   90.00
_cell.angle_gamma   90.00
#
_symmetry.space_group_name_H-M   'P 1'
#
loop_
_entity.id
_entity.type
_entity.pdbx_description
1 polymer ?
#
loop_
_entity_poly.entity_id
_entity_poly.type
_entity_poly.pdbx_seq_one_letter_code
_entity_poly.pdbx_strand_id
1 'polypeptide(L)'
;AVFGRQESFNVGDKKCTLVLIKNPVGANQVLDMMKLAPYPFALVALLNANYADGIDTSWIWDANFETIHDLDVTSVITGGVRHTEMARRIRVSGFDPDKITESEKLADVLDLIEQQDSEHVYILATYTAMLEMREILANRHYVNGEMK
;
A
#
# COMPACT_ATOMS: atom_id res chain seq x y z
N ALA A 1 -4.10 -15.95 -7.57
CA ALA A 1 -4.73 -14.68 -7.63
C ALA A 1 -4.58 -14.08 -9.01
N VAL A 2 -5.61 -13.49 -9.45
CA VAL A 2 -5.64 -12.96 -10.77
C VAL A 2 -4.78 -11.72 -10.88
N PHE A 3 -4.61 -11.00 -9.80
CA PHE A 3 -3.93 -9.72 -9.84
C PHE A 3 -2.50 -9.81 -9.32
N GLY A 4 -1.83 -10.91 -9.61
CA GLY A 4 -0.48 -11.12 -9.17
C GLY A 4 -0.45 -11.61 -7.74
N ARG A 5 0.63 -11.28 -7.03
CA ARG A 5 0.77 -11.77 -5.68
C ARG A 5 -0.06 -10.99 -4.71
N GLN A 6 -0.88 -11.71 -3.97
CA GLN A 6 -1.71 -11.13 -2.95
C GLN A 6 -1.52 -11.93 -1.67
N GLU A 7 -1.25 -11.23 -0.57
CA GLU A 7 -1.00 -11.87 0.72
C GLU A 7 -1.86 -11.22 1.77
N SER A 8 -2.38 -12.03 2.67
CA SER A 8 -3.18 -11.55 3.80
C SER A 8 -2.48 -11.85 5.10
N PHE A 9 -2.47 -10.90 6.01
CA PHE A 9 -1.85 -11.06 7.32
C PHE A 9 -2.44 -10.01 8.27
N ASN A 10 -2.13 -10.18 9.55
CA ASN A 10 -2.59 -9.24 10.55
C ASN A 10 -1.43 -8.41 11.07
N VAL A 11 -1.70 -7.13 11.34
CA VAL A 11 -0.77 -6.25 12.03
C VAL A 11 -1.55 -5.75 13.24
N GLY A 12 -1.24 -6.28 14.41
CA GLY A 12 -2.09 -6.07 15.57
C GLY A 12 -3.48 -6.62 15.28
N ASP A 13 -4.51 -5.80 15.45
CA ASP A 13 -5.87 -6.19 15.13
C ASP A 13 -6.30 -5.77 13.73
N LYS A 14 -5.38 -5.29 12.90
CA LYS A 14 -5.69 -4.86 11.55
C LYS A 14 -5.57 -6.01 10.57
N LYS A 15 -6.55 -6.13 9.68
CA LYS A 15 -6.56 -7.15 8.64
C LYS A 15 -5.99 -6.54 7.37
N CYS A 16 -4.80 -6.97 6.99
CA CYS A 16 -4.05 -6.37 5.89
C CYS A 16 -4.02 -7.29 4.68
N THR A 17 -4.11 -6.68 3.51
CA THR A 17 -3.95 -7.36 2.22
C THR A 17 -2.87 -6.64 1.45
N LEU A 18 -1.80 -7.35 1.11
CA LEU A 18 -0.65 -6.80 0.39
C LEU A 18 -0.69 -7.26 -1.05
N VAL A 19 -0.59 -6.32 -1.98
CA VAL A 19 -0.66 -6.61 -3.41
C VAL A 19 0.51 -5.93 -4.11
N LEU A 20 1.19 -6.68 -4.99
CA LEU A 20 2.30 -6.15 -5.76
C LEU A 20 1.79 -5.26 -6.90
N ILE A 21 2.43 -4.10 -7.07
CA ILE A 21 2.19 -3.23 -8.23
C ILE A 21 3.54 -2.88 -8.87
N LYS A 22 3.57 -2.73 -10.20
CA LYS A 22 4.83 -2.36 -10.87
C LYS A 22 4.65 -1.54 -12.14
N ASN A 23 3.43 -1.40 -12.63
CA ASN A 23 3.16 -0.64 -13.84
C ASN A 23 1.71 -0.16 -13.84
N PRO A 24 1.34 0.75 -14.75
CA PRO A 24 -0.01 1.32 -14.73
C PRO A 24 -1.12 0.28 -14.92
N VAL A 25 -0.92 -0.69 -15.80
CA VAL A 25 -1.96 -1.68 -16.06
C VAL A 25 -2.25 -2.50 -14.81
N GLY A 26 -1.19 -3.00 -14.15
CA GLY A 26 -1.37 -3.79 -12.93
C GLY A 26 -1.95 -2.97 -11.80
N ALA A 27 -1.48 -1.73 -11.63
CA ALA A 27 -2.00 -0.84 -10.59
C ALA A 27 -3.49 -0.57 -10.82
N ASN A 28 -3.89 -0.31 -12.06
CA ASN A 28 -5.30 -0.04 -12.38
C ASN A 28 -6.18 -1.25 -12.08
N GLN A 29 -5.68 -2.46 -12.37
CA GLN A 29 -6.42 -3.68 -12.06
C GLN A 29 -6.63 -3.83 -10.55
N VAL A 30 -5.61 -3.54 -9.77
CA VAL A 30 -5.70 -3.64 -8.31
C VAL A 30 -6.67 -2.59 -7.77
N LEU A 31 -6.59 -1.36 -8.26
CA LEU A 31 -7.51 -0.31 -7.84
C LEU A 31 -8.96 -0.67 -8.16
N ASP A 32 -9.20 -1.24 -9.33
CA ASP A 32 -10.54 -1.68 -9.70
C ASP A 32 -11.02 -2.83 -8.82
N MET A 33 -10.13 -3.76 -8.47
CA MET A 33 -10.47 -4.85 -7.58
C MET A 33 -10.92 -4.35 -6.22
N MET A 34 -10.30 -3.28 -5.73
CA MET A 34 -10.64 -2.73 -4.42
C MET A 34 -12.04 -2.13 -4.38
N LYS A 35 -12.66 -1.87 -5.55
CA LYS A 35 -14.06 -1.44 -5.58
C LYS A 35 -15.00 -2.51 -5.03
N LEU A 36 -14.54 -3.76 -4.99
CA LEU A 36 -15.35 -4.87 -4.48
C LEU A 36 -15.28 -5.02 -2.97
N ALA A 37 -14.43 -4.27 -2.30
CA ALA A 37 -14.30 -4.37 -0.84
C ALA A 37 -15.61 -3.90 -0.19
N PRO A 38 -16.23 -4.74 0.67
CA PRO A 38 -17.51 -4.38 1.27
C PRO A 38 -17.37 -3.59 2.58
N TYR A 39 -16.23 -2.97 2.82
CA TYR A 39 -15.94 -2.26 4.06
C TYR A 39 -15.02 -1.09 3.76
N PRO A 40 -15.01 -0.07 4.63
CA PRO A 40 -14.03 1.00 4.51
C PRO A 40 -12.63 0.47 4.88
N PHE A 41 -11.60 1.08 4.31
CA PHE A 41 -10.24 0.63 4.56
C PHE A 41 -9.24 1.77 4.47
N ALA A 42 -8.09 1.58 5.11
CA ALA A 42 -6.95 2.45 4.94
C ALA A 42 -6.14 1.93 3.75
N LEU A 43 -5.60 2.84 2.97
CA LEU A 43 -4.78 2.50 1.81
C LEU A 43 -3.32 2.85 2.11
N VAL A 44 -2.44 1.88 1.95
CA VAL A 44 -1.00 2.07 2.09
C VAL A 44 -0.37 1.88 0.72
N ALA A 45 0.45 2.82 0.29
CA ALA A 45 1.12 2.75 -1.01
C ALA A 45 2.62 2.88 -0.78
N LEU A 46 3.36 1.82 -1.05
CA LEU A 46 4.79 1.73 -0.81
C LEU A 46 5.53 1.76 -2.14
N LEU A 47 6.35 2.78 -2.33
CA LEU A 47 7.04 3.01 -3.60
C LEU A 47 8.54 3.05 -3.38
N ASN A 48 9.24 2.03 -3.89
CA ASN A 48 10.68 2.01 -3.98
C ASN A 48 11.10 2.14 -5.44
N ALA A 49 12.35 2.50 -5.65
CA ALA A 49 12.90 2.68 -6.98
C ALA A 49 14.26 2.00 -7.08
N ASN A 50 14.37 0.81 -6.49
CA ASN A 50 15.58 0.01 -6.60
C ASN A 50 15.64 -0.64 -7.97
N TYR A 51 16.79 -1.18 -8.32
CA TYR A 51 16.98 -1.76 -9.65
C TYR A 51 15.91 -2.80 -9.98
N ALA A 52 15.57 -3.65 -9.00
CA ALA A 52 14.59 -4.71 -9.21
C ALA A 52 13.15 -4.19 -9.35
N ASP A 53 12.90 -2.94 -8.93
CA ASP A 53 11.57 -2.32 -9.07
C ASP A 53 11.41 -1.63 -10.42
N GLY A 54 12.50 -1.45 -11.16
CA GLY A 54 12.54 -0.46 -12.21
C GLY A 54 12.85 0.90 -11.59
N ILE A 55 13.89 1.55 -12.08
CA ILE A 55 14.37 2.78 -11.47
C ILE A 55 13.39 3.94 -11.67
N ASP A 56 12.68 3.93 -12.81
CA ASP A 56 11.78 5.00 -13.17
C ASP A 56 10.42 4.78 -12.51
N THR A 57 10.03 5.70 -11.63
CA THR A 57 8.75 5.64 -10.94
C THR A 57 7.69 6.51 -11.58
N SER A 58 7.99 7.16 -12.70
CA SER A 58 7.04 8.07 -13.34
C SER A 58 5.76 7.37 -13.80
N TRP A 59 5.77 6.04 -13.88
CA TRP A 59 4.60 5.28 -14.29
C TRP A 59 3.40 5.52 -13.36
N ILE A 60 3.63 5.97 -12.14
CA ILE A 60 2.51 6.23 -11.23
C ILE A 60 1.62 7.37 -11.75
N TRP A 61 2.17 8.23 -12.60
CA TRP A 61 1.39 9.32 -13.20
C TRP A 61 0.49 8.84 -14.33
N ASP A 62 0.79 7.66 -14.89
CA ASP A 62 -0.04 7.04 -15.92
C ASP A 62 -1.06 6.07 -15.33
N ALA A 63 -0.90 5.70 -14.07
CA ALA A 63 -1.88 4.86 -13.39
C ALA A 63 -3.06 5.72 -12.92
N ASN A 64 -4.22 5.12 -12.86
CA ASN A 64 -5.46 5.85 -12.58
C ASN A 64 -5.75 5.89 -11.08
N PHE A 65 -4.90 6.59 -10.32
CA PHE A 65 -5.12 6.72 -8.89
C PHE A 65 -6.36 7.55 -8.56
N GLU A 66 -6.92 8.25 -9.54
CA GLU A 66 -8.20 8.93 -9.36
C GLU A 66 -9.32 7.97 -9.01
N THR A 67 -9.15 6.68 -9.30
CA THR A 67 -10.11 5.66 -8.89
C THR A 67 -10.35 5.66 -7.38
N ILE A 68 -9.40 6.18 -6.59
CA ILE A 68 -9.56 6.28 -5.14
C ILE A 68 -10.84 7.01 -4.76
N HIS A 69 -11.31 7.93 -5.59
CA HIS A 69 -12.57 8.64 -5.35
C HIS A 69 -13.79 7.72 -5.34
N ASP A 70 -13.69 6.57 -6.01
CA ASP A 70 -14.77 5.60 -6.07
C ASP A 70 -14.65 4.52 -5.01
N LEU A 71 -13.63 4.61 -4.16
CA LEU A 71 -13.35 3.65 -3.11
C LEU A 71 -13.67 4.24 -1.75
N ASP A 72 -13.91 3.36 -0.79
CA ASP A 72 -14.20 3.79 0.58
C ASP A 72 -12.90 3.88 1.40
N VAL A 73 -11.99 4.72 0.94
CA VAL A 73 -10.68 4.92 1.56
C VAL A 73 -10.80 5.94 2.69
N THR A 74 -10.44 5.53 3.89
CA THR A 74 -10.54 6.39 5.08
C THR A 74 -9.30 7.24 5.29
N SER A 75 -8.13 6.73 4.90
CA SER A 75 -6.85 7.42 5.05
C SER A 75 -5.83 6.78 4.14
N VAL A 76 -4.74 7.48 3.87
CA VAL A 76 -3.65 6.99 3.03
C VAL A 76 -2.33 7.12 3.79
N ILE A 77 -1.51 6.08 3.72
CA ILE A 77 -0.13 6.11 4.21
C ILE A 77 0.76 5.83 3.01
N THR A 78 1.76 6.68 2.77
CA THR A 78 2.75 6.40 1.74
C THR A 78 4.08 6.08 2.41
N GLY A 79 4.81 5.13 1.84
CA GLY A 79 6.07 4.69 2.42
C GLY A 79 7.06 4.27 1.36
N GLY A 80 8.28 3.96 1.80
CA GLY A 80 9.36 3.59 0.92
C GLY A 80 10.21 4.79 0.53
N VAL A 81 11.22 4.53 -0.28
CA VAL A 81 12.20 5.56 -0.65
C VAL A 81 11.54 6.71 -1.41
N ARG A 82 10.51 6.41 -2.19
CA ARG A 82 9.82 7.42 -2.99
C ARG A 82 8.44 7.78 -2.43
N HIS A 83 8.32 7.75 -1.10
CA HIS A 83 7.04 8.03 -0.45
C HIS A 83 6.51 9.43 -0.78
N THR A 84 7.40 10.41 -0.93
CA THR A 84 6.99 11.78 -1.23
C THR A 84 6.36 11.89 -2.61
N GLU A 85 6.93 11.17 -3.58
CA GLU A 85 6.38 11.17 -4.92
C GLU A 85 5.00 10.53 -4.95
N MET A 86 4.85 9.42 -4.24
CA MET A 86 3.55 8.74 -4.15
C MET A 86 2.52 9.62 -3.45
N ALA A 87 2.91 10.29 -2.35
CA ALA A 87 2.00 11.19 -1.64
C ALA A 87 1.54 12.32 -2.56
N ARG A 88 2.45 12.86 -3.37
CA ARG A 88 2.08 13.90 -4.33
C ARG A 88 1.07 13.37 -5.35
N ARG A 89 1.30 12.14 -5.85
CA ARG A 89 0.39 11.54 -6.81
C ARG A 89 -1.01 11.41 -6.23
N ILE A 90 -1.10 10.96 -4.98
CA ILE A 90 -2.39 10.80 -4.30
C ILE A 90 -3.07 12.16 -4.10
N ARG A 91 -2.31 13.18 -3.70
CA ARG A 91 -2.87 14.53 -3.53
C ARG A 91 -3.42 15.08 -4.85
N VAL A 92 -2.66 14.88 -5.94
CA VAL A 92 -3.10 15.36 -7.26
C VAL A 92 -4.36 14.63 -7.71
N SER A 93 -4.57 13.40 -7.26
CA SER A 93 -5.81 12.70 -7.56
C SER A 93 -7.03 13.33 -6.90
N GLY A 94 -6.81 14.22 -5.92
CA GLY A 94 -7.90 14.92 -5.24
C GLY A 94 -8.20 14.38 -3.84
N PHE A 95 -7.43 13.42 -3.35
CA PHE A 95 -7.65 12.90 -2.00
C PHE A 95 -7.29 13.96 -0.96
N ASP A 96 -8.01 13.96 0.16
CA ASP A 96 -7.82 14.93 1.23
C ASP A 96 -6.39 14.87 1.77
N PRO A 97 -5.59 15.93 1.60
CA PRO A 97 -4.19 15.90 2.04
C PRO A 97 -4.05 15.77 3.55
N ASP A 98 -5.05 16.16 4.34
CA ASP A 98 -5.00 16.01 5.79
C ASP A 98 -5.10 14.57 6.23
N LYS A 99 -5.48 13.67 5.33
CA LYS A 99 -5.61 12.24 5.60
C LYS A 99 -4.48 11.43 4.98
N ILE A 100 -3.40 12.09 4.56
CA ILE A 100 -2.22 11.43 4.01
C ILE A 100 -1.08 11.54 5.01
N THR A 101 -0.49 10.41 5.38
CA THR A 101 0.69 10.35 6.24
C THR A 101 1.82 9.71 5.46
N GLU A 102 3.03 10.20 5.65
CA GLU A 102 4.22 9.70 4.93
C GLU A 102 5.25 9.17 5.90
N SER A 103 5.95 8.11 5.49
CA SER A 103 7.11 7.63 6.23
C SER A 103 8.02 6.87 5.29
N GLU A 104 9.31 7.20 5.28
CA GLU A 104 10.26 6.49 4.44
C GLU A 104 10.49 5.07 4.96
N LYS A 105 10.58 4.92 6.28
CA LYS A 105 10.92 3.63 6.88
C LYS A 105 9.69 2.76 7.01
N LEU A 106 9.78 1.56 6.46
CA LEU A 106 8.64 0.65 6.47
C LEU A 106 8.29 0.15 7.87
N ALA A 107 9.27 0.11 8.78
CA ALA A 107 8.98 -0.22 10.17
C ALA A 107 8.02 0.82 10.78
N ASP A 108 8.23 2.09 10.46
CA ASP A 108 7.34 3.15 10.94
C ASP A 108 5.98 3.07 10.28
N VAL A 109 5.93 2.62 9.02
CA VAL A 109 4.65 2.41 8.33
C VAL A 109 3.82 1.37 9.07
N LEU A 110 4.44 0.30 9.58
CA LEU A 110 3.71 -0.70 10.35
C LEU A 110 3.10 -0.11 11.62
N ASP A 111 3.85 0.77 12.28
CA ASP A 111 3.33 1.44 13.47
C ASP A 111 2.14 2.33 13.13
N LEU A 112 2.22 3.03 11.98
CA LEU A 112 1.11 3.86 11.52
C LEU A 112 -0.11 3.02 11.16
N ILE A 113 0.10 1.83 10.61
CA ILE A 113 -1.00 0.92 10.28
C ILE A 113 -1.77 0.54 11.55
N GLU A 114 -1.06 0.23 12.62
CA GLU A 114 -1.72 -0.15 13.87
C GLU A 114 -2.56 0.96 14.46
N GLN A 115 -2.26 2.20 14.13
CA GLN A 115 -2.95 3.37 14.65
C GLN A 115 -4.18 3.77 13.82
N GLN A 116 -4.43 3.09 12.71
CA GLN A 116 -5.56 3.46 11.85
C GLN A 116 -6.89 3.10 12.50
N ASP A 117 -7.93 3.89 12.18
CA ASP A 117 -9.26 3.62 12.69
C ASP A 117 -9.90 2.43 11.99
N SER A 118 -9.63 2.27 10.69
CA SER A 118 -10.21 1.17 9.92
C SER A 118 -9.60 -0.15 10.32
N GLU A 119 -10.42 -1.18 10.41
CA GLU A 119 -9.96 -2.53 10.70
C GLU A 119 -9.23 -3.13 9.50
N HIS A 120 -9.61 -2.75 8.30
CA HIS A 120 -9.05 -3.31 7.07
C HIS A 120 -8.05 -2.36 6.44
N VAL A 121 -6.97 -2.91 5.89
CA VAL A 121 -5.89 -2.15 5.29
C VAL A 121 -5.44 -2.84 3.99
N TYR A 122 -5.42 -2.09 2.90
CA TYR A 122 -4.83 -2.57 1.64
C TYR A 122 -3.46 -1.94 1.47
N ILE A 123 -2.46 -2.76 1.18
CA ILE A 123 -1.08 -2.31 1.00
C ILE A 123 -0.68 -2.60 -0.44
N LEU A 124 -0.46 -1.56 -1.22
CA LEU A 124 0.07 -1.67 -2.58
C LEU A 124 1.56 -1.42 -2.51
N ALA A 125 2.37 -2.34 -3.02
CA ALA A 125 3.82 -2.22 -2.85
C ALA A 125 4.56 -2.63 -4.11
N THR A 126 5.64 -1.89 -4.42
CA THR A 126 6.60 -2.33 -5.42
C THR A 126 7.41 -3.50 -4.88
N TYR A 127 8.15 -4.17 -5.74
CA TYR A 127 8.75 -5.47 -5.41
C TYR A 127 9.67 -5.42 -4.18
N THR A 128 10.64 -4.50 -4.16
CA THR A 128 11.57 -4.46 -3.04
C THR A 128 10.92 -3.94 -1.78
N ALA A 129 9.90 -3.08 -1.89
CA ALA A 129 9.13 -2.66 -0.72
C ALA A 129 8.35 -3.84 -0.14
N MET A 130 7.80 -4.70 -0.99
CA MET A 130 7.11 -5.90 -0.56
C MET A 130 8.06 -6.85 0.17
N LEU A 131 9.26 -7.08 -0.39
CA LEU A 131 10.24 -7.95 0.25
C LEU A 131 10.68 -7.41 1.60
N GLU A 132 10.93 -6.11 1.66
CA GLU A 132 11.35 -5.47 2.90
C GLU A 132 10.24 -5.55 3.95
N MET A 133 8.99 -5.33 3.54
CA MET A 133 7.85 -5.43 4.44
C MET A 133 7.72 -6.84 5.00
N ARG A 134 7.88 -7.86 4.15
CA ARG A 134 7.83 -9.25 4.59
C ARG A 134 8.89 -9.55 5.64
N GLU A 135 10.10 -9.02 5.43
CA GLU A 135 11.19 -9.25 6.36
C GLU A 135 10.90 -8.64 7.72
N ILE A 136 10.38 -7.41 7.73
CA ILE A 136 10.04 -6.74 8.97
C ILE A 136 8.91 -7.48 9.69
N LEU A 137 7.92 -7.94 8.95
CA LEU A 137 6.81 -8.69 9.52
C LEU A 137 7.29 -9.99 10.15
N ALA A 138 8.18 -10.71 9.48
CA ALA A 138 8.72 -11.94 10.02
C ALA A 138 9.50 -11.67 11.30
N ASN A 139 10.28 -10.60 11.32
CA ASN A 139 11.06 -10.23 12.49
C ASN A 139 10.18 -9.82 13.67
N ARG A 140 9.01 -9.26 13.40
CA ARG A 140 8.04 -8.92 14.43
C ARG A 140 7.09 -10.05 14.75
N HIS A 141 7.23 -11.20 14.07
CA HIS A 141 6.40 -12.39 14.25
C HIS A 141 4.92 -12.18 13.88
N TYR A 142 4.62 -11.13 13.10
CA TYR A 142 3.23 -10.91 12.70
C TYR A 142 2.74 -11.99 11.74
N VAL A 143 3.61 -12.41 10.84
CA VAL A 143 3.23 -13.40 9.84
C VAL A 143 3.29 -14.78 10.42
N ASN A 144 4.34 -15.09 11.15
CA ASN A 144 4.48 -16.38 11.68
C ASN A 144 3.71 -16.67 12.84
N GLY A 145 3.44 -15.70 13.57
CA GLY A 145 2.61 -15.91 14.67
C GLY A 145 1.40 -16.42 14.22
N GLU A 146 1.44 -16.24 13.15
CA GLU A 146 0.64 -16.70 12.52
C GLU A 146 0.78 -17.45 11.90
N MET A 147 1.36 -17.04 11.40
CA MET A 147 1.53 -18.00 10.68
C MET A 147 1.60 -19.08 11.52
N LYS A 148 1.46 -18.89 12.44
CA LYS A 148 1.34 -19.78 13.21
C LYS A 148 0.77 -19.67 13.90
#